data_a01f1bc8f04659b5d82b8ffe6515fe8d
#
_entry.id   a01f1bc8f04659b5d82b8ffe6515fe8d
#
_cell.length_a   1.000
_cell.length_b   1.000
_cell.length_c   1.000
_cell.angle_alpha   90.00
_cell.angle_beta   90.00
_cell.angle_gamma   90.00
#
_symmetry.space_group_name_H-M   'P 1'
#
loop_
_entity.id
_entity.type
_entity.pdbx_description
1 polymer ?
#
loop_
_entity_poly.entity_id
_entity_poly.type
_entity_poly.pdbx_seq_one_letter_code
_entity_poly.pdbx_strand_id
1 'polypeptide(L)'
;MRGDYWLFLAVLILIISLALHQVALALICLLFLLTGGVSRLWNRYCLHRIEYRRRLSHNQVFFGEEIIFEIEVANRKPLPLPWLQIEDELPEKVTLLKGKTELMVEDRVILNNIFPINMYHRVKRRFPMRCQQRGAFVFGPTRISSGDLFGFFRREMKIEKLDYLLVYPRLVPLEKLGIPSRQLFGDIRLKRHLFQDPVLTAGVRDYVSGDSLKRIHWKSTARLGKLQTKVYEPTTTVDISLFLDVRTLRAPLWGSIYQLQELGIIAAASISQYALKAGFRVGLHVNQITRFSQGMLKVPHSGHPDQMLHILEALAQLHQVETISMARFIRQEASSLPWGSTLLVISAQPADNLLATLLDLKRVGRSVALVKVGGSPREGLELSTGNLAVYHINDDVAWELVKQIGLIET
;
A
#
# COMPACT_ATOMS: atom_id res chain seq x y z
N MET A 1 -19.30 0.71 -37.74
CA MET A 1 -19.90 0.95 -39.08
C MET A 1 -20.19 -0.35 -39.89
N ARG A 2 -20.31 -1.52 -39.27
CA ARG A 2 -20.55 -2.80 -39.96
C ARG A 2 -22.03 -3.27 -39.93
N GLY A 3 -22.98 -2.46 -39.46
CA GLY A 3 -24.35 -2.92 -39.22
C GLY A 3 -25.47 -2.40 -40.12
N ASP A 4 -25.23 -1.49 -41.05
CA ASP A 4 -26.33 -0.78 -41.71
C ASP A 4 -26.68 -1.34 -43.12
N TYR A 5 -25.88 -2.26 -43.68
CA TYR A 5 -26.12 -2.83 -45.02
C TYR A 5 -27.43 -3.61 -45.12
N TRP A 6 -27.87 -4.24 -44.04
CA TRP A 6 -29.12 -4.99 -44.03
C TRP A 6 -30.37 -4.06 -44.14
N LEU A 7 -30.29 -2.81 -43.62
CA LEU A 7 -31.33 -1.81 -43.78
C LEU A 7 -31.45 -1.38 -45.26
N PHE A 8 -30.30 -1.14 -45.91
CA PHE A 8 -30.28 -0.84 -47.34
C PHE A 8 -30.84 -2.00 -48.19
N LEU A 9 -30.47 -3.24 -47.82
CA LEU A 9 -31.00 -4.42 -48.46
C LEU A 9 -32.50 -4.55 -48.28
N ALA A 10 -33.02 -4.30 -47.07
CA ALA A 10 -34.45 -4.34 -46.79
C ALA A 10 -35.23 -3.25 -47.55
N VAL A 11 -34.68 -2.04 -47.72
CA VAL A 11 -35.26 -0.99 -48.55
C VAL A 11 -35.28 -1.41 -50.04
N LEU A 12 -34.18 -1.98 -50.53
CA LEU A 12 -34.10 -2.46 -51.92
C LEU A 12 -35.16 -3.54 -52.19
N ILE A 13 -35.27 -4.54 -51.30
CA ILE A 13 -36.26 -5.62 -51.41
C ILE A 13 -37.68 -5.05 -51.31
N LEU A 14 -37.93 -4.04 -50.48
CA LEU A 14 -39.23 -3.35 -50.40
C LEU A 14 -39.60 -2.71 -51.74
N ILE A 15 -38.68 -1.99 -52.38
CA ILE A 15 -38.91 -1.37 -53.69
C ILE A 15 -39.22 -2.43 -54.75
N ILE A 16 -38.47 -3.51 -54.78
CA ILE A 16 -38.67 -4.63 -55.72
C ILE A 16 -40.03 -5.31 -55.50
N SER A 17 -40.44 -5.53 -54.24
CA SER A 17 -41.70 -6.18 -53.89
C SER A 17 -42.91 -5.32 -54.26
N LEU A 18 -42.81 -3.99 -54.15
CA LEU A 18 -43.82 -3.04 -54.61
C LEU A 18 -43.93 -3.03 -56.14
N ALA A 19 -42.83 -3.07 -56.88
CA ALA A 19 -42.78 -3.14 -58.31
C ALA A 19 -43.38 -4.46 -58.88
N LEU A 20 -43.20 -5.56 -58.10
CA LEU A 20 -43.76 -6.89 -58.48
C LEU A 20 -45.17 -7.12 -57.93
N HIS A 21 -45.83 -6.10 -57.31
CA HIS A 21 -47.15 -6.18 -56.64
C HIS A 21 -47.25 -7.30 -55.57
N GLN A 22 -46.16 -7.69 -54.96
CA GLN A 22 -46.09 -8.74 -53.92
C GLN A 22 -46.40 -8.15 -52.54
N VAL A 23 -47.70 -7.97 -52.19
CA VAL A 23 -48.13 -7.30 -50.94
C VAL A 23 -47.61 -7.94 -49.67
N ALA A 24 -47.57 -9.29 -49.61
CA ALA A 24 -47.07 -10.01 -48.44
C ALA A 24 -45.59 -9.72 -48.16
N LEU A 25 -44.76 -9.74 -49.21
CA LEU A 25 -43.34 -9.45 -49.09
C LEU A 25 -43.09 -7.98 -48.71
N ALA A 26 -43.87 -7.05 -49.26
CA ALA A 26 -43.80 -5.63 -48.93
C ALA A 26 -44.14 -5.38 -47.45
N LEU A 27 -45.15 -6.05 -46.89
CA LEU A 27 -45.49 -5.97 -45.48
C LEU A 27 -44.40 -6.49 -44.54
N ILE A 28 -43.78 -7.61 -44.90
CA ILE A 28 -42.65 -8.18 -44.16
C ILE A 28 -41.47 -7.19 -44.14
N CYS A 29 -41.10 -6.65 -45.31
CA CYS A 29 -40.01 -5.68 -45.42
C CYS A 29 -40.32 -4.39 -44.62
N LEU A 30 -41.57 -3.89 -44.68
CA LEU A 30 -42.00 -2.73 -43.93
C LEU A 30 -41.89 -2.97 -42.42
N LEU A 31 -42.32 -4.14 -41.93
CA LEU A 31 -42.20 -4.53 -40.54
C LEU A 31 -40.72 -4.58 -40.10
N PHE A 32 -39.86 -5.13 -40.95
CA PHE A 32 -38.42 -5.22 -40.69
C PHE A 32 -37.77 -3.83 -40.64
N LEU A 33 -38.13 -2.94 -41.53
CA LEU A 33 -37.65 -1.55 -41.54
C LEU A 33 -38.15 -0.76 -40.32
N LEU A 34 -39.41 -0.97 -39.93
CA LEU A 34 -39.98 -0.34 -38.74
C LEU A 34 -39.29 -0.83 -37.47
N THR A 35 -39.09 -2.13 -37.30
CA THR A 35 -38.33 -2.70 -36.15
C THR A 35 -36.89 -2.22 -36.13
N GLY A 36 -36.20 -2.17 -37.28
CA GLY A 36 -34.84 -1.64 -37.36
C GLY A 36 -34.75 -0.17 -37.06
N GLY A 37 -35.72 0.64 -37.51
CA GLY A 37 -35.78 2.07 -37.18
C GLY A 37 -36.00 2.32 -35.70
N VAL A 38 -36.95 1.58 -35.08
CA VAL A 38 -37.19 1.64 -33.62
C VAL A 38 -35.96 1.21 -32.87
N SER A 39 -35.32 0.10 -33.24
CA SER A 39 -34.09 -0.38 -32.60
C SER A 39 -32.95 0.64 -32.68
N ARG A 40 -32.80 1.30 -33.83
CA ARG A 40 -31.78 2.35 -33.99
C ARG A 40 -32.04 3.58 -33.15
N LEU A 41 -33.30 4.01 -33.07
CA LEU A 41 -33.71 5.11 -32.21
C LEU A 41 -33.50 4.75 -30.71
N TRP A 42 -33.89 3.52 -30.35
CA TRP A 42 -33.66 2.99 -29.00
C TRP A 42 -32.17 2.98 -28.60
N ASN A 43 -31.33 2.45 -29.49
CA ASN A 43 -29.87 2.40 -29.25
C ASN A 43 -29.27 3.83 -29.13
N ARG A 44 -29.78 4.81 -29.89
CA ARG A 44 -29.31 6.20 -29.78
C ARG A 44 -29.52 6.78 -28.40
N TYR A 45 -30.61 6.42 -27.72
CA TYR A 45 -30.98 6.95 -26.41
C TYR A 45 -30.74 5.99 -25.24
N CYS A 46 -30.33 4.73 -25.48
CA CYS A 46 -30.24 3.71 -24.44
C CYS A 46 -29.31 4.12 -23.28
N LEU A 47 -28.13 4.71 -23.52
CA LEU A 47 -27.20 5.17 -22.47
C LEU A 47 -27.37 6.65 -22.08
N HIS A 48 -28.29 7.39 -22.74
CA HIS A 48 -28.55 8.78 -22.37
C HIS A 48 -29.20 8.86 -20.96
N ARG A 49 -28.75 9.81 -20.10
CA ARG A 49 -29.21 10.00 -18.71
C ARG A 49 -29.18 8.74 -17.84
N ILE A 50 -28.18 7.89 -18.06
CA ILE A 50 -27.80 6.85 -17.10
C ILE A 50 -26.77 7.44 -16.16
N GLU A 51 -27.07 7.41 -14.86
CA GLU A 51 -26.13 7.80 -13.79
C GLU A 51 -25.57 6.54 -13.16
N TYR A 52 -24.24 6.46 -13.12
CA TYR A 52 -23.51 5.39 -12.42
C TYR A 52 -22.72 6.00 -11.26
N ARG A 53 -22.82 5.37 -10.11
CA ARG A 53 -22.03 5.72 -8.93
C ARG A 53 -21.47 4.47 -8.29
N ARG A 54 -20.20 4.54 -7.99
CA ARG A 54 -19.48 3.50 -7.24
C ARG A 54 -19.09 4.07 -5.90
N ARG A 55 -19.22 3.26 -4.85
CA ARG A 55 -18.84 3.63 -3.48
C ARG A 55 -18.16 2.46 -2.80
N LEU A 56 -17.07 2.74 -2.11
CA LEU A 56 -16.44 1.87 -1.13
C LEU A 56 -16.91 2.31 0.25
N SER A 57 -17.21 1.35 1.15
CA SER A 57 -17.61 1.68 2.53
C SER A 57 -16.48 2.43 3.28
N HIS A 58 -15.22 2.06 3.00
CA HIS A 58 -14.03 2.70 3.54
C HIS A 58 -12.97 2.77 2.45
N ASN A 59 -12.17 3.83 2.47
CA ASN A 59 -11.04 4.00 1.54
C ASN A 59 -9.71 3.53 2.15
N GLN A 60 -9.71 3.28 3.46
CA GLN A 60 -8.56 2.83 4.25
C GLN A 60 -9.05 1.74 5.20
N VAL A 61 -8.38 0.59 5.20
CA VAL A 61 -8.76 -0.60 5.98
C VAL A 61 -7.53 -1.38 6.41
N PHE A 62 -7.68 -2.17 7.46
CA PHE A 62 -6.63 -3.10 7.88
C PHE A 62 -6.73 -4.42 7.13
N PHE A 63 -5.59 -5.11 7.07
CA PHE A 63 -5.52 -6.47 6.56
C PHE A 63 -6.58 -7.37 7.23
N GLY A 64 -7.32 -8.14 6.42
CA GLY A 64 -8.35 -9.07 6.87
C GLY A 64 -9.74 -8.45 7.08
N GLU A 65 -9.87 -7.13 7.03
CA GLU A 65 -11.16 -6.46 7.15
C GLU A 65 -12.03 -6.65 5.90
N GLU A 66 -13.33 -6.64 6.13
CA GLU A 66 -14.33 -6.71 5.07
C GLU A 66 -14.84 -5.31 4.73
N ILE A 67 -14.93 -5.04 3.45
CA ILE A 67 -15.51 -3.81 2.90
C ILE A 67 -16.71 -4.12 2.03
N ILE A 68 -17.58 -3.16 1.86
CA ILE A 68 -18.71 -3.24 0.94
C ILE A 68 -18.42 -2.37 -0.28
N PHE A 69 -18.36 -3.00 -1.43
CA PHE A 69 -18.34 -2.36 -2.73
C PHE A 69 -19.78 -2.20 -3.21
N GLU A 70 -20.25 -0.97 -3.30
CA GLU A 70 -21.61 -0.65 -3.71
C GLU A 70 -21.61 -0.02 -5.11
N ILE A 71 -22.43 -0.58 -5.99
CA ILE A 71 -22.73 -0.05 -7.30
C ILE A 71 -24.16 0.48 -7.25
N GLU A 72 -24.35 1.72 -7.62
CA GLU A 72 -25.64 2.37 -7.77
C GLU A 72 -25.81 2.86 -9.21
N VAL A 73 -26.87 2.41 -9.87
CA VAL A 73 -27.24 2.83 -11.23
C VAL A 73 -28.63 3.38 -11.24
N ALA A 74 -28.80 4.57 -11.81
CA ALA A 74 -30.10 5.22 -11.95
C ALA A 74 -30.42 5.50 -13.43
N ASN A 75 -31.57 5.04 -13.89
CA ASN A 75 -32.14 5.40 -15.16
C ASN A 75 -33.03 6.64 -14.97
N ARG A 76 -32.60 7.79 -15.52
CA ARG A 76 -33.29 9.07 -15.39
C ARG A 76 -34.12 9.45 -16.63
N LYS A 77 -34.62 8.43 -17.33
CA LYS A 77 -35.40 8.65 -18.56
C LYS A 77 -36.63 7.73 -18.66
N PRO A 78 -37.62 8.07 -19.51
CA PRO A 78 -38.81 7.25 -19.73
C PRO A 78 -38.55 5.99 -20.58
N LEU A 79 -37.32 5.75 -21.03
CA LEU A 79 -36.94 4.59 -21.81
C LEU A 79 -36.40 3.49 -20.88
N PRO A 80 -37.07 2.33 -20.74
CA PRO A 80 -36.53 1.21 -19.99
C PRO A 80 -35.39 0.56 -20.76
N LEU A 81 -34.49 -0.11 -20.06
CA LEU A 81 -33.40 -0.90 -20.66
C LEU A 81 -33.67 -2.39 -20.40
N PRO A 82 -33.85 -3.19 -21.46
CA PRO A 82 -34.09 -4.63 -21.31
C PRO A 82 -32.88 -5.34 -20.72
N TRP A 83 -31.71 -4.84 -20.98
CA TRP A 83 -30.45 -5.27 -20.39
C TRP A 83 -29.51 -4.08 -20.24
N LEU A 84 -28.77 -4.05 -19.15
CA LEU A 84 -27.68 -3.15 -18.88
C LEU A 84 -26.53 -3.99 -18.33
N GLN A 85 -25.41 -3.95 -19.02
CA GLN A 85 -24.19 -4.63 -18.61
C GLN A 85 -23.23 -3.62 -18.05
N ILE A 86 -22.70 -3.90 -16.86
CA ILE A 86 -21.71 -3.09 -16.16
C ILE A 86 -20.52 -3.96 -15.91
N GLU A 87 -19.39 -3.56 -16.43
CA GLU A 87 -18.09 -4.20 -16.28
C GLU A 87 -17.20 -3.25 -15.46
N ASP A 88 -17.01 -3.59 -14.18
CA ASP A 88 -16.12 -2.87 -13.31
C ASP A 88 -14.77 -3.58 -13.23
N GLU A 89 -13.70 -2.86 -13.54
CA GLU A 89 -12.35 -3.37 -13.35
C GLU A 89 -11.95 -3.28 -11.87
N LEU A 90 -11.62 -4.42 -11.28
CA LEU A 90 -11.23 -4.58 -9.88
C LEU A 90 -9.82 -5.13 -9.77
N PRO A 91 -9.09 -4.84 -8.68
CA PRO A 91 -7.82 -5.51 -8.41
C PRO A 91 -8.06 -6.98 -8.01
N GLU A 92 -7.32 -7.92 -8.60
CA GLU A 92 -7.41 -9.36 -8.32
C GLU A 92 -7.17 -9.70 -6.83
N LYS A 93 -6.27 -8.94 -6.21
CA LYS A 93 -5.83 -9.14 -4.80
C LYS A 93 -6.90 -8.81 -3.74
N VAL A 94 -8.02 -8.25 -4.16
CA VAL A 94 -9.18 -8.02 -3.29
C VAL A 94 -10.25 -9.05 -3.61
N THR A 95 -10.43 -10.02 -2.70
CA THR A 95 -11.32 -11.16 -2.95
C THR A 95 -12.77 -10.78 -2.78
N LEU A 96 -13.58 -10.97 -3.83
CA LEU A 96 -15.03 -10.87 -3.78
C LEU A 96 -15.61 -12.11 -3.09
N LEU A 97 -16.41 -11.89 -2.05
CA LEU A 97 -17.11 -12.99 -1.36
C LEU A 97 -18.38 -13.44 -2.10
N LYS A 98 -18.94 -12.56 -2.96
CA LYS A 98 -20.12 -12.86 -3.79
C LYS A 98 -19.99 -12.08 -5.12
N GLY A 99 -20.22 -12.77 -6.23
CA GLY A 99 -20.22 -12.19 -7.59
C GLY A 99 -19.53 -13.11 -8.59
N LYS A 100 -19.82 -12.92 -9.87
CA LYS A 100 -19.08 -13.58 -10.96
C LYS A 100 -18.01 -12.63 -11.46
N THR A 101 -16.77 -13.05 -11.37
CA THR A 101 -15.61 -12.33 -11.90
C THR A 101 -15.01 -13.12 -13.05
N GLU A 102 -14.59 -12.41 -14.08
CA GLU A 102 -13.82 -12.94 -15.19
C GLU A 102 -12.39 -12.42 -15.05
N LEU A 103 -11.41 -13.32 -15.15
CA LEU A 103 -9.99 -12.95 -15.12
C LEU A 103 -9.65 -12.09 -16.34
N MET A 104 -8.97 -10.99 -16.10
CA MET A 104 -8.35 -10.15 -17.11
C MET A 104 -6.82 -10.34 -17.04
N VAL A 105 -6.10 -9.82 -18.00
CA VAL A 105 -4.64 -9.83 -18.02
C VAL A 105 -4.11 -8.85 -16.94
N GLU A 106 -3.02 -9.20 -16.27
CA GLU A 106 -2.25 -8.30 -15.37
C GLU A 106 -2.92 -7.91 -14.04
N ASP A 107 -3.08 -8.85 -13.11
CA ASP A 107 -3.56 -8.58 -11.73
C ASP A 107 -4.93 -7.88 -11.64
N ARG A 108 -5.79 -8.00 -12.66
CA ARG A 108 -7.12 -7.40 -12.71
C ARG A 108 -8.20 -8.40 -13.02
N VAL A 109 -9.35 -8.21 -12.38
CA VAL A 109 -10.57 -8.97 -12.64
C VAL A 109 -11.71 -8.03 -13.05
N ILE A 110 -12.61 -8.50 -13.90
CA ILE A 110 -13.81 -7.79 -14.28
C ILE A 110 -14.99 -8.33 -13.49
N LEU A 111 -15.64 -7.46 -12.74
CA LEU A 111 -16.94 -7.73 -12.15
C LEU A 111 -18.03 -7.45 -13.19
N ASN A 112 -18.58 -8.50 -13.76
CA ASN A 112 -19.63 -8.40 -14.78
C ASN A 112 -21.02 -8.49 -14.13
N ASN A 113 -21.83 -7.45 -14.33
CA ASN A 113 -23.18 -7.34 -13.85
C ASN A 113 -24.15 -7.06 -14.98
N ILE A 114 -25.08 -7.97 -15.22
CA ILE A 114 -26.13 -7.80 -16.23
C ILE A 114 -27.50 -7.81 -15.54
N PHE A 115 -28.31 -6.81 -15.81
CA PHE A 115 -29.67 -6.71 -15.27
C PHE A 115 -30.52 -5.71 -16.09
N PRO A 116 -31.85 -5.89 -16.12
CA PRO A 116 -32.77 -4.91 -16.70
C PRO A 116 -32.95 -3.73 -15.72
N ILE A 117 -33.21 -2.54 -16.26
CA ILE A 117 -33.55 -1.37 -15.45
C ILE A 117 -34.75 -0.63 -16.06
N ASN A 118 -35.83 -0.50 -15.29
CA ASN A 118 -37.06 0.18 -15.71
C ASN A 118 -36.87 1.70 -15.81
N MET A 119 -37.85 2.37 -16.41
CA MET A 119 -37.92 3.82 -16.49
C MET A 119 -37.90 4.44 -15.07
N TYR A 120 -37.12 5.48 -14.86
CA TYR A 120 -36.98 6.21 -13.60
C TYR A 120 -36.64 5.35 -12.38
N HIS A 121 -36.13 4.12 -12.61
CA HIS A 121 -35.73 3.23 -11.55
C HIS A 121 -34.24 3.39 -11.19
N ARG A 122 -33.95 3.01 -9.92
CA ARG A 122 -32.60 2.95 -9.37
C ARG A 122 -32.32 1.54 -8.86
N VAL A 123 -31.19 0.98 -9.24
CA VAL A 123 -30.72 -0.33 -8.78
C VAL A 123 -29.46 -0.13 -7.96
N LYS A 124 -29.41 -0.76 -6.79
CA LYS A 124 -28.21 -0.83 -5.94
C LYS A 124 -27.80 -2.27 -5.79
N ARG A 125 -26.51 -2.53 -5.94
CA ARG A 125 -25.90 -3.84 -5.69
C ARG A 125 -24.73 -3.70 -4.75
N ARG A 126 -24.62 -4.59 -3.79
CA ARG A 126 -23.58 -4.61 -2.76
C ARG A 126 -22.82 -5.90 -2.86
N PHE A 127 -21.51 -5.77 -2.89
CA PHE A 127 -20.57 -6.88 -2.97
C PHE A 127 -19.64 -6.80 -1.76
N PRO A 128 -19.77 -7.72 -0.82
CA PRO A 128 -18.80 -7.83 0.27
C PRO A 128 -17.48 -8.33 -0.30
N MET A 129 -16.40 -7.67 0.07
CA MET A 129 -15.03 -7.97 -0.32
C MET A 129 -14.17 -8.13 0.92
N ARG A 130 -13.18 -9.02 0.88
CA ARG A 130 -12.19 -9.19 1.93
C ARG A 130 -10.82 -8.77 1.45
N CYS A 131 -10.15 -7.94 2.27
CA CYS A 131 -8.83 -7.40 1.97
C CYS A 131 -7.74 -8.34 2.53
N GLN A 132 -7.30 -9.31 1.73
CA GLN A 132 -6.34 -10.35 2.16
C GLN A 132 -4.87 -10.00 1.85
N GLN A 133 -4.61 -8.88 1.20
CA GLN A 133 -3.26 -8.40 0.93
C GLN A 133 -3.19 -6.91 1.20
N ARG A 134 -2.04 -6.45 1.76
CA ARG A 134 -1.77 -5.02 1.87
C ARG A 134 -1.51 -4.42 0.50
N GLY A 135 -1.75 -3.16 0.35
CA GLY A 135 -1.43 -2.44 -0.88
C GLY A 135 -2.29 -1.23 -1.13
N ALA A 136 -1.94 -0.47 -2.16
CA ALA A 136 -2.77 0.57 -2.73
C ALA A 136 -3.48 0.02 -3.97
N PHE A 137 -4.77 -0.19 -3.86
CA PHE A 137 -5.59 -0.80 -4.89
C PHE A 137 -6.43 0.25 -5.62
N VAL A 138 -6.56 0.08 -6.93
CA VAL A 138 -7.29 1.01 -7.81
C VAL A 138 -8.47 0.27 -8.42
N PHE A 139 -9.66 0.84 -8.23
CA PHE A 139 -10.93 0.36 -8.79
C PHE A 139 -11.31 1.19 -10.00
N GLY A 140 -11.77 0.54 -11.05
CA GLY A 140 -12.11 1.15 -12.34
C GLY A 140 -10.96 1.12 -13.34
N PRO A 141 -11.22 1.57 -14.56
CA PRO A 141 -12.44 2.21 -15.07
C PRO A 141 -13.66 1.26 -15.12
N THR A 142 -14.83 1.83 -15.41
CA THR A 142 -16.07 1.08 -15.57
C THR A 142 -16.54 1.18 -17.01
N ARG A 143 -16.91 0.06 -17.60
CA ARG A 143 -17.54 0.01 -18.91
C ARG A 143 -19.02 -0.33 -18.76
N ILE A 144 -19.88 0.51 -19.32
CA ILE A 144 -21.33 0.30 -19.33
C ILE A 144 -21.78 0.08 -20.75
N SER A 145 -22.50 -1.00 -21.00
CA SER A 145 -23.07 -1.29 -22.30
C SER A 145 -24.55 -1.64 -22.20
N SER A 146 -25.27 -1.27 -23.22
CA SER A 146 -26.69 -1.58 -23.40
C SER A 146 -27.04 -1.54 -24.89
N GLY A 147 -28.22 -1.97 -25.24
CA GLY A 147 -28.66 -2.00 -26.62
C GLY A 147 -30.18 -2.03 -26.71
N ASP A 148 -30.66 -2.37 -27.91
CA ASP A 148 -32.05 -2.57 -28.21
C ASP A 148 -32.59 -3.92 -27.72
N LEU A 149 -33.90 -4.11 -27.81
CA LEU A 149 -34.62 -5.31 -27.40
C LEU A 149 -34.27 -6.53 -28.27
N PHE A 150 -33.92 -6.30 -29.52
CA PHE A 150 -33.69 -7.36 -30.52
C PHE A 150 -32.22 -7.76 -30.68
N GLY A 151 -31.31 -6.98 -30.04
CA GLY A 151 -29.87 -7.24 -30.10
C GLY A 151 -29.20 -6.81 -31.41
N PHE A 152 -29.85 -6.01 -32.23
CA PHE A 152 -29.28 -5.51 -33.50
C PHE A 152 -28.18 -4.48 -33.27
N PHE A 153 -28.30 -3.69 -32.19
CA PHE A 153 -27.37 -2.61 -31.89
C PHE A 153 -26.93 -2.67 -30.44
N ARG A 154 -25.63 -2.42 -30.23
CA ARG A 154 -25.01 -2.27 -28.91
C ARG A 154 -24.31 -0.93 -28.84
N ARG A 155 -24.42 -0.27 -27.70
CA ARG A 155 -23.73 0.97 -27.40
C ARG A 155 -22.95 0.81 -26.10
N GLU A 156 -21.76 1.42 -26.05
CA GLU A 156 -20.88 1.37 -24.90
C GLU A 156 -20.52 2.80 -24.44
N MET A 157 -20.33 2.94 -23.15
CA MET A 157 -19.86 4.15 -22.49
C MET A 157 -18.81 3.76 -21.47
N LYS A 158 -17.65 4.41 -21.51
CA LYS A 158 -16.57 4.21 -20.53
C LYS A 158 -16.59 5.35 -19.52
N ILE A 159 -16.47 5.00 -18.22
CA ILE A 159 -16.37 5.93 -17.11
C ILE A 159 -14.96 5.81 -16.55
N GLU A 160 -14.15 6.83 -16.76
CA GLU A 160 -12.72 6.86 -16.39
C GLU A 160 -12.49 7.12 -14.88
N LYS A 161 -13.55 7.26 -14.09
CA LYS A 161 -13.43 7.52 -12.67
C LYS A 161 -12.72 6.36 -11.97
N LEU A 162 -11.64 6.69 -11.25
CA LEU A 162 -10.89 5.75 -10.41
C LEU A 162 -11.21 6.02 -8.95
N ASP A 163 -11.35 4.95 -8.16
CA ASP A 163 -11.44 5.02 -6.71
C ASP A 163 -10.27 4.21 -6.12
N TYR A 164 -9.78 4.65 -4.96
CA TYR A 164 -8.59 4.11 -4.33
C TYR A 164 -8.95 3.46 -3.00
N LEU A 165 -8.37 2.30 -2.74
CA LEU A 165 -8.44 1.60 -1.46
C LEU A 165 -7.02 1.35 -0.97
N LEU A 166 -6.72 1.79 0.24
CA LEU A 166 -5.47 1.52 0.90
C LEU A 166 -5.67 0.44 1.97
N VAL A 167 -4.98 -0.67 1.84
CA VAL A 167 -4.99 -1.75 2.82
C VAL A 167 -3.69 -1.74 3.61
N TYR A 168 -3.81 -1.47 4.89
CA TYR A 168 -2.67 -1.41 5.81
C TYR A 168 -2.08 -2.80 6.10
N PRO A 169 -0.77 -2.89 6.40
CA PRO A 169 -0.15 -4.12 6.82
C PRO A 169 -0.75 -4.60 8.15
N ARG A 170 -0.65 -5.90 8.39
CA ARG A 170 -1.06 -6.52 9.64
C ARG A 170 -0.15 -6.06 10.79
N LEU A 171 -0.75 -5.83 11.94
CA LEU A 171 -0.05 -5.55 13.19
C LEU A 171 -0.05 -6.80 14.07
N VAL A 172 1.12 -7.19 14.56
CA VAL A 172 1.30 -8.39 15.38
C VAL A 172 2.08 -8.02 16.63
N PRO A 173 1.69 -8.50 17.82
CA PRO A 173 2.48 -8.32 19.04
C PRO A 173 3.91 -8.80 18.85
N LEU A 174 4.91 -8.06 19.37
CA LEU A 174 6.33 -8.37 19.19
C LEU A 174 6.72 -9.74 19.74
N GLU A 175 6.06 -10.17 20.80
CA GLU A 175 6.25 -11.48 21.42
C GLU A 175 5.93 -12.62 20.45
N LYS A 176 4.90 -12.45 19.61
CA LYS A 176 4.53 -13.41 18.56
C LYS A 176 5.51 -13.41 17.38
N LEU A 177 6.26 -12.33 17.21
CA LEU A 177 7.35 -12.25 16.23
C LEU A 177 8.68 -12.81 16.76
N GLY A 178 8.70 -13.29 18.02
CA GLY A 178 9.93 -13.75 18.66
C GLY A 178 10.89 -12.62 19.04
N ILE A 179 10.46 -11.36 18.99
CA ILE A 179 11.27 -10.21 19.38
C ILE A 179 11.05 -9.92 20.87
N PRO A 180 12.06 -10.08 21.73
CA PRO A 180 11.96 -9.77 23.15
C PRO A 180 11.87 -8.25 23.33
N SER A 181 10.66 -7.71 23.38
CA SER A 181 10.38 -6.29 23.48
C SER A 181 11.11 -5.61 24.64
N ARG A 182 11.21 -6.30 25.79
CA ARG A 182 11.92 -5.81 26.98
C ARG A 182 13.44 -5.67 26.74
N GLN A 183 14.07 -6.56 25.97
CA GLN A 183 15.50 -6.46 25.67
C GLN A 183 15.74 -5.36 24.63
N LEU A 184 15.03 -5.42 23.50
CA LEU A 184 15.17 -4.43 22.43
C LEU A 184 15.02 -3.00 22.92
N PHE A 185 13.94 -2.72 23.66
CA PHE A 185 13.63 -1.38 24.13
C PHE A 185 14.21 -1.06 25.51
N GLY A 186 14.54 -2.08 26.31
CA GLY A 186 15.26 -1.94 27.58
C GLY A 186 16.67 -1.41 27.39
N ASP A 187 17.42 -1.99 26.44
CA ASP A 187 18.76 -1.51 26.08
C ASP A 187 18.72 -0.07 25.52
N ILE A 188 17.69 0.27 24.78
CA ILE A 188 17.48 1.63 24.28
C ILE A 188 17.19 2.58 25.45
N ARG A 189 16.34 2.18 26.42
CA ARG A 189 16.01 2.99 27.60
C ARG A 189 17.20 3.16 28.54
N LEU A 190 18.00 2.13 28.78
CA LEU A 190 19.20 2.20 29.62
C LEU A 190 20.22 3.17 29.03
N LYS A 191 20.40 3.17 27.73
CA LYS A 191 21.27 4.14 27.05
C LYS A 191 20.76 5.57 27.13
N ARG A 192 19.44 5.78 27.27
CA ARG A 192 18.83 7.11 27.44
C ARG A 192 19.46 7.92 28.61
N HIS A 193 19.75 7.28 29.74
CA HIS A 193 20.36 7.94 30.87
C HIS A 193 21.85 8.30 30.64
N LEU A 194 22.49 7.70 29.62
CA LEU A 194 23.90 7.94 29.32
C LEU A 194 24.11 9.04 28.26
N PHE A 195 23.08 9.35 27.45
CA PHE A 195 23.18 10.36 26.39
C PHE A 195 22.69 11.72 26.90
N GLN A 196 23.64 12.61 27.09
CA GLN A 196 23.42 14.03 27.29
C GLN A 196 23.57 14.73 25.96
N ASP A 197 22.60 15.55 25.56
CA ASP A 197 22.70 16.31 24.31
C ASP A 197 23.79 17.41 24.46
N PRO A 198 24.89 17.32 23.67
CA PRO A 198 25.96 18.32 23.76
C PRO A 198 25.53 19.72 23.31
N VAL A 199 24.39 19.86 22.67
CA VAL A 199 23.84 21.13 22.16
C VAL A 199 23.00 21.82 23.23
N LEU A 200 22.28 21.06 24.06
CA LEU A 200 21.40 21.60 25.10
C LEU A 200 22.12 21.62 26.44
N THR A 201 22.60 22.81 26.83
CA THR A 201 23.25 23.03 28.13
C THR A 201 22.18 23.43 29.16
N ALA A 202 21.86 22.54 30.11
CA ALA A 202 20.94 22.80 31.22
C ALA A 202 21.50 23.82 32.20
N GLY A 203 22.83 23.86 32.34
CA GLY A 203 23.48 24.75 33.31
C GLY A 203 25.00 24.54 33.38
N VAL A 204 25.58 25.16 34.38
CA VAL A 204 27.02 25.06 34.67
C VAL A 204 27.18 24.75 36.13
N ARG A 205 28.06 23.79 36.47
CA ARG A 205 28.40 23.44 37.84
C ARG A 205 29.91 23.52 38.06
N ASP A 206 30.33 23.53 39.29
CA ASP A 206 31.75 23.45 39.62
C ASP A 206 32.34 22.12 39.11
N TYR A 207 33.56 22.20 38.61
CA TYR A 207 34.33 21.05 38.14
C TYR A 207 34.64 20.12 39.31
N VAL A 208 34.40 18.83 39.07
CA VAL A 208 34.77 17.77 40.04
C VAL A 208 35.85 16.90 39.34
N SER A 209 36.84 16.44 40.16
CA SER A 209 37.89 15.56 39.65
C SER A 209 37.28 14.31 38.98
N GLY A 210 37.61 14.09 37.70
CA GLY A 210 37.00 13.05 36.85
C GLY A 210 36.08 13.58 35.76
N ASP A 211 35.67 14.83 35.77
CA ASP A 211 34.92 15.44 34.67
C ASP A 211 35.79 15.60 33.44
N SER A 212 35.22 15.35 32.28
CA SER A 212 35.94 15.49 30.99
C SER A 212 36.30 16.96 30.72
N LEU A 213 37.55 17.24 30.44
CA LEU A 213 38.05 18.57 30.10
C LEU A 213 37.35 19.20 28.88
N LYS A 214 36.81 18.37 27.96
CA LYS A 214 36.02 18.81 26.81
C LYS A 214 34.70 19.48 27.22
N ARG A 215 34.23 19.27 28.46
CA ARG A 215 32.99 19.85 28.99
C ARG A 215 33.19 21.14 29.76
N ILE A 216 34.42 21.67 29.84
CA ILE A 216 34.67 22.92 30.58
C ILE A 216 33.97 24.09 29.83
N HIS A 217 33.22 24.87 30.64
CA HIS A 217 32.58 26.10 30.17
C HIS A 217 33.51 27.28 30.40
N TRP A 218 34.43 27.50 29.45
CA TRP A 218 35.49 28.50 29.56
C TRP A 218 35.02 29.91 29.91
N LYS A 219 33.87 30.33 29.35
CA LYS A 219 33.30 31.66 29.61
C LYS A 219 32.86 31.82 31.08
N SER A 220 32.28 30.80 31.70
CA SER A 220 31.91 30.84 33.13
C SER A 220 33.14 30.66 34.04
N THR A 221 34.08 29.82 33.62
CA THR A 221 35.36 29.64 34.31
C THR A 221 36.13 30.97 34.42
N ALA A 222 36.23 31.72 33.31
CA ALA A 222 36.90 33.02 33.29
C ALA A 222 36.18 34.06 34.16
N ARG A 223 34.87 34.00 34.26
CA ARG A 223 34.06 34.93 35.03
C ARG A 223 34.09 34.66 36.54
N LEU A 224 34.12 33.38 36.91
CA LEU A 224 34.04 32.95 38.34
C LEU A 224 35.41 32.63 38.95
N GLY A 225 36.49 32.60 38.15
CA GLY A 225 37.84 32.23 38.62
C GLY A 225 37.99 30.77 39.05
N LYS A 226 36.97 29.93 38.87
CA LYS A 226 36.95 28.50 39.21
C LYS A 226 36.51 27.68 38.02
N LEU A 227 37.11 26.51 37.82
CA LEU A 227 36.75 25.62 36.74
C LEU A 227 35.25 25.24 36.78
N GLN A 228 34.56 25.48 35.70
CA GLN A 228 33.14 25.21 35.53
C GLN A 228 32.89 24.19 34.44
N THR A 229 32.05 23.17 34.74
CA THR A 229 31.67 22.12 33.80
C THR A 229 30.25 22.33 33.28
N LYS A 230 30.04 22.19 31.98
CA LYS A 230 28.72 22.21 31.37
C LYS A 230 27.91 21.02 31.83
N VAL A 231 26.71 21.26 32.34
CA VAL A 231 25.70 20.25 32.62
C VAL A 231 24.75 20.24 31.43
N TYR A 232 24.70 19.12 30.70
CA TYR A 232 23.81 18.96 29.59
C TYR A 232 22.47 18.42 30.07
N GLU A 233 21.37 18.81 29.38
CA GLU A 233 20.07 18.23 29.64
C GLU A 233 20.04 16.77 29.22
N PRO A 234 19.51 15.83 30.03
CA PRO A 234 19.24 14.50 29.57
C PRO A 234 18.14 14.58 28.49
N THR A 235 18.40 14.04 27.32
CA THR A 235 17.41 13.96 26.23
C THR A 235 16.19 13.18 26.73
N THR A 236 15.05 13.84 26.89
CA THR A 236 13.83 13.22 27.43
C THR A 236 13.15 12.29 26.45
N THR A 237 13.36 12.47 25.17
CA THR A 237 12.78 11.66 24.08
C THR A 237 13.86 10.91 23.32
N VAL A 238 13.62 9.62 23.06
CA VAL A 238 14.52 8.80 22.25
C VAL A 238 13.94 8.69 20.84
N ASP A 239 14.76 9.03 19.85
CA ASP A 239 14.44 8.86 18.45
C ASP A 239 14.85 7.46 17.98
N ILE A 240 13.94 6.77 17.30
CA ILE A 240 14.20 5.49 16.66
C ILE A 240 14.11 5.69 15.16
N SER A 241 15.24 5.49 14.48
CA SER A 241 15.33 5.49 13.02
C SER A 241 15.20 4.05 12.52
N LEU A 242 14.01 3.71 12.04
CA LEU A 242 13.72 2.39 11.53
C LEU A 242 14.08 2.33 10.04
N PHE A 243 15.01 1.45 9.68
CA PHE A 243 15.40 1.18 8.30
C PHE A 243 14.85 -0.16 7.87
N LEU A 244 14.05 -0.18 6.81
CA LEU A 244 13.49 -1.40 6.23
C LEU A 244 14.16 -1.69 4.88
N ASP A 245 14.90 -2.81 4.81
CA ASP A 245 15.47 -3.34 3.59
C ASP A 245 14.43 -4.19 2.86
N VAL A 246 13.99 -3.76 1.70
CA VAL A 246 13.01 -4.50 0.89
C VAL A 246 13.63 -5.65 0.11
N ARG A 247 14.98 -5.75 0.08
CA ARG A 247 15.68 -6.84 -0.56
C ARG A 247 15.60 -8.11 0.27
N THR A 248 15.18 -9.21 -0.36
CA THR A 248 15.03 -10.52 0.28
C THR A 248 15.87 -11.61 -0.36
N LEU A 249 16.51 -11.33 -1.50
CA LEU A 249 17.42 -12.24 -2.18
C LEU A 249 18.87 -11.77 -2.07
N ARG A 250 19.80 -12.75 -1.99
CA ARG A 250 21.24 -12.47 -1.96
C ARG A 250 21.73 -12.15 -3.38
N ALA A 251 22.61 -11.15 -3.52
CA ALA A 251 23.23 -10.86 -4.80
C ALA A 251 23.99 -12.11 -5.33
N PRO A 252 24.05 -12.37 -6.65
CA PRO A 252 23.60 -11.50 -7.75
C PRO A 252 22.13 -11.66 -8.16
N LEU A 253 21.30 -12.40 -7.42
CA LEU A 253 19.90 -12.64 -7.76
C LEU A 253 19.07 -11.35 -7.60
N TRP A 254 18.25 -11.08 -8.61
CA TRP A 254 17.31 -9.95 -8.62
C TRP A 254 15.91 -10.44 -8.24
N GLY A 255 15.15 -9.59 -7.54
CA GLY A 255 13.80 -9.87 -7.13
C GLY A 255 13.64 -9.94 -5.61
N SER A 256 12.45 -10.32 -5.18
CA SER A 256 12.13 -10.47 -3.76
C SER A 256 11.29 -11.72 -3.52
N ILE A 257 11.51 -12.37 -2.38
CA ILE A 257 10.62 -13.39 -1.86
C ILE A 257 9.52 -12.65 -1.12
N TYR A 258 8.32 -12.67 -1.70
CA TYR A 258 7.16 -11.93 -1.22
C TYR A 258 6.91 -12.14 0.28
N GLN A 259 6.97 -13.39 0.75
CA GLN A 259 6.72 -13.76 2.14
C GLN A 259 7.71 -13.09 3.12
N LEU A 260 8.99 -13.08 2.78
CA LEU A 260 10.02 -12.45 3.60
C LEU A 260 9.88 -10.91 3.62
N GLN A 261 9.51 -10.33 2.49
CA GLN A 261 9.23 -8.90 2.41
C GLN A 261 8.02 -8.53 3.27
N GLU A 262 6.91 -9.28 3.16
CA GLU A 262 5.73 -9.06 3.99
C GLU A 262 6.04 -9.18 5.48
N LEU A 263 6.82 -10.18 5.87
CA LEU A 263 7.25 -10.34 7.25
C LEU A 263 8.10 -9.15 7.74
N GLY A 264 9.01 -8.66 6.90
CA GLY A 264 9.79 -7.44 7.20
C GLY A 264 8.90 -6.21 7.39
N ILE A 265 7.85 -6.07 6.57
CA ILE A 265 6.87 -4.98 6.68
C ILE A 265 6.00 -5.11 7.94
N ILE A 266 5.53 -6.33 8.26
CA ILE A 266 4.80 -6.62 9.50
C ILE A 266 5.68 -6.31 10.72
N ALA A 267 6.95 -6.69 10.68
CA ALA A 267 7.92 -6.38 11.73
C ALA A 267 8.10 -4.87 11.89
N ALA A 268 8.30 -4.13 10.78
CA ALA A 268 8.46 -2.69 10.79
C ALA A 268 7.21 -1.99 11.39
N ALA A 269 6.02 -2.39 10.96
CA ALA A 269 4.76 -1.85 11.46
C ALA A 269 4.58 -2.13 12.97
N SER A 270 4.84 -3.38 13.40
CA SER A 270 4.65 -3.82 14.80
C SER A 270 5.67 -3.18 15.74
N ILE A 271 6.93 -3.07 15.32
CA ILE A 271 7.99 -2.37 16.07
C ILE A 271 7.64 -0.88 16.21
N SER A 272 7.21 -0.24 15.11
CA SER A 272 6.79 1.17 15.13
C SER A 272 5.64 1.40 16.10
N GLN A 273 4.62 0.54 16.07
CA GLN A 273 3.48 0.64 16.97
C GLN A 273 3.90 0.51 18.44
N TYR A 274 4.73 -0.49 18.75
CA TYR A 274 5.23 -0.68 20.12
C TYR A 274 6.06 0.51 20.59
N ALA A 275 6.97 1.01 19.74
CA ALA A 275 7.84 2.12 20.04
C ALA A 275 7.04 3.42 20.31
N LEU A 276 6.06 3.74 19.44
CA LEU A 276 5.19 4.90 19.64
C LEU A 276 4.35 4.79 20.91
N LYS A 277 3.77 3.61 21.20
CA LYS A 277 3.06 3.35 22.47
C LYS A 277 3.97 3.47 23.71
N ALA A 278 5.26 3.16 23.56
CA ALA A 278 6.25 3.32 24.63
C ALA A 278 6.76 4.76 24.78
N GLY A 279 6.26 5.72 23.98
CA GLY A 279 6.60 7.13 24.04
C GLY A 279 7.87 7.51 23.28
N PHE A 280 8.36 6.67 22.36
CA PHE A 280 9.48 6.98 21.47
C PHE A 280 9.01 7.75 20.25
N ARG A 281 9.88 8.59 19.68
CA ARG A 281 9.67 9.20 18.36
C ARG A 281 10.23 8.26 17.31
N VAL A 282 9.40 7.89 16.33
CA VAL A 282 9.78 6.90 15.29
C VAL A 282 9.83 7.58 13.94
N GLY A 283 10.92 7.37 13.20
CA GLY A 283 11.04 7.67 11.78
C GLY A 283 11.24 6.39 10.97
N LEU A 284 10.69 6.33 9.76
CA LEU A 284 10.81 5.20 8.86
C LEU A 284 11.62 5.59 7.61
N HIS A 285 12.57 4.72 7.23
CA HIS A 285 13.42 4.88 6.06
C HIS A 285 13.41 3.57 5.27
N VAL A 286 13.04 3.62 3.99
CA VAL A 286 12.97 2.43 3.13
C VAL A 286 13.81 2.65 1.87
N ASN A 287 14.60 1.67 1.46
CA ASN A 287 15.48 1.74 0.29
C ASN A 287 14.72 1.59 -1.05
N GLN A 288 13.51 2.15 -1.11
CA GLN A 288 12.63 2.11 -2.28
C GLN A 288 12.05 3.49 -2.59
N ILE A 289 11.85 3.75 -3.90
CA ILE A 289 11.05 4.87 -4.39
C ILE A 289 9.64 4.35 -4.65
N THR A 290 8.63 5.06 -4.15
CA THR A 290 7.23 4.75 -4.42
C THR A 290 6.68 5.65 -5.53
N ARG A 291 5.55 5.27 -6.13
CA ARG A 291 4.88 6.07 -7.17
C ARG A 291 4.45 7.46 -6.70
N PHE A 292 4.34 7.64 -5.39
CA PHE A 292 3.86 8.88 -4.77
C PHE A 292 4.97 9.70 -4.09
N SER A 293 6.23 9.21 -4.10
CA SER A 293 7.37 9.92 -3.52
C SER A 293 8.31 10.43 -4.60
N GLN A 294 8.82 11.65 -4.44
CA GLN A 294 9.84 12.23 -5.33
C GLN A 294 11.27 11.73 -5.02
N GLY A 295 11.42 10.76 -4.12
CA GLY A 295 12.70 10.21 -3.68
C GLY A 295 12.50 8.92 -2.89
N MET A 296 13.52 8.50 -2.14
CA MET A 296 13.41 7.34 -1.23
C MET A 296 12.29 7.56 -0.24
N LEU A 297 11.54 6.48 0.06
CA LEU A 297 10.43 6.55 0.99
C LEU A 297 10.95 6.84 2.41
N LYS A 298 10.54 7.97 2.95
CA LYS A 298 10.92 8.41 4.29
C LYS A 298 9.71 8.98 5.02
N VAL A 299 9.57 8.60 6.28
CA VAL A 299 8.64 9.24 7.23
C VAL A 299 9.51 9.87 8.32
N PRO A 300 9.46 11.19 8.50
CA PRO A 300 10.29 11.88 9.48
C PRO A 300 9.96 11.44 10.90
N HIS A 301 10.91 11.62 11.83
CA HIS A 301 10.70 11.28 13.25
C HIS A 301 9.62 12.15 13.88
N SER A 302 8.61 11.50 14.44
CA SER A 302 7.55 12.17 15.20
C SER A 302 7.01 11.26 16.29
N GLY A 303 6.52 11.87 17.38
CA GLY A 303 5.75 11.21 18.43
C GLY A 303 4.27 11.60 18.40
N HIS A 304 3.82 12.27 17.32
CA HIS A 304 2.43 12.67 17.17
C HIS A 304 1.51 11.42 17.05
N PRO A 305 0.26 11.46 17.55
CA PRO A 305 -0.68 10.34 17.44
C PRO A 305 -0.86 9.80 16.01
N ASP A 306 -0.82 10.69 14.99
CA ASP A 306 -0.99 10.31 13.58
C ASP A 306 0.25 9.66 12.96
N GLN A 307 1.38 9.65 13.67
CA GLN A 307 2.64 9.09 13.15
C GLN A 307 2.50 7.63 12.73
N MET A 308 1.74 6.86 13.50
CA MET A 308 1.48 5.46 13.17
C MET A 308 0.74 5.34 11.84
N LEU A 309 -0.22 6.22 11.57
CA LEU A 309 -0.96 6.23 10.31
C LEU A 309 -0.03 6.51 9.14
N HIS A 310 0.82 7.54 9.23
CA HIS A 310 1.80 7.87 8.19
C HIS A 310 2.76 6.71 7.90
N ILE A 311 3.21 5.99 8.95
CA ILE A 311 4.06 4.81 8.79
C ILE A 311 3.31 3.68 8.09
N LEU A 312 2.06 3.41 8.47
CA LEU A 312 1.23 2.38 7.84
C LEU A 312 0.93 2.69 6.38
N GLU A 313 0.62 3.95 6.06
CA GLU A 313 0.41 4.43 4.68
C GLU A 313 1.67 4.24 3.83
N ALA A 314 2.83 4.58 4.38
CA ALA A 314 4.11 4.39 3.71
C ALA A 314 4.38 2.89 3.45
N LEU A 315 4.19 2.04 4.46
CA LEU A 315 4.41 0.60 4.35
C LEU A 315 3.40 -0.08 3.41
N ALA A 316 2.16 0.41 3.35
CA ALA A 316 1.15 -0.14 2.44
C ALA A 316 1.50 0.06 0.95
N GLN A 317 2.27 1.08 0.62
CA GLN A 317 2.64 1.43 -0.77
C GLN A 317 3.88 0.71 -1.28
N LEU A 318 4.56 -0.11 -0.46
CA LEU A 318 5.79 -0.78 -0.86
C LEU A 318 5.55 -1.89 -1.88
N HIS A 319 6.45 -1.98 -2.87
CA HIS A 319 6.47 -2.97 -3.92
C HIS A 319 7.66 -3.95 -3.74
N GLN A 320 7.86 -4.85 -4.68
CA GLN A 320 8.88 -5.92 -4.58
C GLN A 320 10.27 -5.54 -5.12
N VAL A 321 10.57 -4.26 -5.35
CA VAL A 321 11.80 -3.83 -6.02
C VAL A 321 12.56 -2.83 -5.16
N GLU A 322 13.83 -3.11 -4.86
CA GLU A 322 14.74 -2.14 -4.24
C GLU A 322 15.24 -1.12 -5.28
N THR A 323 15.53 0.10 -4.83
CA THR A 323 16.10 1.15 -5.69
C THR A 323 17.61 1.28 -5.48
N ILE A 324 18.07 1.20 -4.22
CA ILE A 324 19.49 1.24 -3.85
C ILE A 324 19.77 0.25 -2.73
N SER A 325 21.04 -0.17 -2.60
CA SER A 325 21.43 -1.03 -1.48
C SER A 325 21.25 -0.32 -0.15
N MET A 326 20.77 -1.04 0.87
CA MET A 326 20.54 -0.50 2.21
C MET A 326 21.81 0.10 2.83
N ALA A 327 22.97 -0.49 2.62
CA ALA A 327 24.24 0.04 3.10
C ALA A 327 24.53 1.46 2.55
N ARG A 328 24.29 1.68 1.25
CA ARG A 328 24.46 3.00 0.63
C ARG A 328 23.43 3.99 1.17
N PHE A 329 22.20 3.55 1.32
CA PHE A 329 21.12 4.40 1.84
C PHE A 329 21.41 4.87 3.27
N ILE A 330 21.80 3.97 4.16
CA ILE A 330 22.17 4.31 5.54
C ILE A 330 23.32 5.31 5.59
N ARG A 331 24.37 5.15 4.77
CA ARG A 331 25.49 6.09 4.71
C ARG A 331 25.04 7.49 4.27
N GLN A 332 24.15 7.59 3.31
CA GLN A 332 23.60 8.87 2.85
C GLN A 332 22.76 9.56 3.93
N GLU A 333 21.98 8.78 4.71
CA GLU A 333 21.09 9.32 5.74
C GLU A 333 21.77 9.54 7.09
N ALA A 334 22.87 8.88 7.36
CA ALA A 334 23.51 8.89 8.68
C ALA A 334 23.84 10.30 9.23
N SER A 335 24.14 11.25 8.35
CA SER A 335 24.43 12.64 8.73
C SER A 335 23.18 13.47 9.06
N SER A 336 22.03 13.10 8.50
CA SER A 336 20.74 13.80 8.69
C SER A 336 19.94 13.27 9.88
N LEU A 337 20.32 12.10 10.42
CA LEU A 337 19.62 11.50 11.55
C LEU A 337 19.88 12.27 12.85
N PRO A 338 18.87 12.40 13.72
CA PRO A 338 19.03 13.04 15.02
C PRO A 338 20.19 12.43 15.81
N TRP A 339 20.94 13.29 16.49
CA TRP A 339 22.03 12.83 17.35
C TRP A 339 21.46 12.01 18.51
N GLY A 340 22.07 10.84 18.78
CA GLY A 340 21.56 9.94 19.82
C GLY A 340 20.40 9.04 19.40
N SER A 341 19.91 9.14 18.15
CA SER A 341 18.89 8.20 17.64
C SER A 341 19.44 6.77 17.59
N THR A 342 18.57 5.80 17.91
CA THR A 342 18.87 4.39 17.70
C THR A 342 18.48 3.96 16.30
N LEU A 343 19.45 3.43 15.55
CA LEU A 343 19.21 2.86 14.23
C LEU A 343 18.78 1.39 14.39
N LEU A 344 17.58 1.09 13.97
CA LEU A 344 17.05 -0.27 13.92
C LEU A 344 16.87 -0.68 12.46
N VAL A 345 17.66 -1.65 12.01
CA VAL A 345 17.64 -2.09 10.61
C VAL A 345 16.96 -3.44 10.52
N ILE A 346 15.97 -3.55 9.65
CA ILE A 346 15.23 -4.78 9.36
C ILE A 346 15.68 -5.27 7.98
N SER A 347 16.24 -6.48 7.89
CA SER A 347 16.67 -7.07 6.62
C SER A 347 16.48 -8.59 6.65
N ALA A 348 16.03 -9.16 5.54
CA ALA A 348 15.93 -10.60 5.37
C ALA A 348 17.30 -11.23 5.02
N GLN A 349 18.08 -10.52 4.20
CA GLN A 349 19.40 -10.98 3.73
C GLN A 349 20.43 -9.84 3.92
N PRO A 350 20.93 -9.65 5.17
CA PRO A 350 21.93 -8.63 5.42
C PRO A 350 23.23 -8.97 4.67
N ALA A 351 23.56 -8.15 3.67
CA ALA A 351 24.80 -8.30 2.91
C ALA A 351 26.01 -7.83 3.74
N ASP A 352 27.22 -8.34 3.42
CA ASP A 352 28.45 -8.04 4.16
C ASP A 352 28.73 -6.54 4.23
N ASN A 353 28.48 -5.80 3.16
CA ASN A 353 28.61 -4.35 3.11
C ASN A 353 27.62 -3.62 4.05
N LEU A 354 26.44 -4.18 4.30
CA LEU A 354 25.49 -3.67 5.28
C LEU A 354 26.04 -3.91 6.70
N LEU A 355 26.47 -5.12 7.00
CA LEU A 355 27.04 -5.46 8.30
C LEU A 355 28.26 -4.59 8.63
N ALA A 356 29.20 -4.42 7.68
CA ALA A 356 30.33 -3.52 7.81
C ALA A 356 29.89 -2.08 8.13
N THR A 357 28.89 -1.56 7.40
CA THR A 357 28.35 -0.20 7.63
C THR A 357 27.75 -0.06 9.03
N LEU A 358 27.01 -1.07 9.51
CA LEU A 358 26.43 -1.05 10.86
C LEU A 358 27.50 -1.08 11.97
N LEU A 359 28.55 -1.86 11.77
CA LEU A 359 29.69 -1.92 12.70
C LEU A 359 30.46 -0.60 12.72
N ASP A 360 30.68 0.05 11.59
CA ASP A 360 31.35 1.35 11.50
C ASP A 360 30.53 2.42 12.23
N LEU A 361 29.21 2.48 12.02
CA LEU A 361 28.33 3.40 12.74
C LEU A 361 28.37 3.17 14.25
N LYS A 362 28.45 1.91 14.68
CA LYS A 362 28.59 1.57 16.08
C LYS A 362 29.94 2.02 16.66
N ARG A 363 31.05 1.88 15.91
CA ARG A 363 32.39 2.37 16.29
C ARG A 363 32.40 3.89 16.49
N VAL A 364 31.64 4.61 15.67
CA VAL A 364 31.46 6.08 15.82
C VAL A 364 30.56 6.45 17.00
N GLY A 365 30.02 5.48 17.74
CA GLY A 365 29.21 5.70 18.94
C GLY A 365 27.69 5.75 18.70
N ARG A 366 27.20 5.42 17.49
CA ARG A 366 25.76 5.30 17.24
C ARG A 366 25.20 4.01 17.86
N SER A 367 23.99 4.09 18.41
CA SER A 367 23.24 2.89 18.83
C SER A 367 22.66 2.21 17.61
N VAL A 368 23.05 0.96 17.37
CA VAL A 368 22.62 0.20 16.19
C VAL A 368 22.16 -1.19 16.60
N ALA A 369 21.04 -1.65 16.04
CA ALA A 369 20.53 -3.00 16.17
C ALA A 369 20.03 -3.51 14.81
N LEU A 370 20.17 -4.83 14.60
CA LEU A 370 19.70 -5.51 13.40
C LEU A 370 18.58 -6.47 13.75
N VAL A 371 17.49 -6.43 13.01
CA VAL A 371 16.41 -7.42 13.03
C VAL A 371 16.53 -8.24 11.75
N LYS A 372 16.99 -9.48 11.88
CA LYS A 372 17.04 -10.41 10.77
C LYS A 372 15.70 -11.12 10.64
N VAL A 373 15.18 -11.14 9.41
CA VAL A 373 13.88 -11.73 9.08
C VAL A 373 14.10 -13.01 8.28
N GLY A 374 13.59 -14.13 8.79
CA GLY A 374 13.65 -15.43 8.12
C GLY A 374 15.03 -16.09 8.10
N GLY A 375 15.09 -17.33 7.60
CA GLY A 375 16.29 -18.15 7.58
C GLY A 375 16.81 -18.54 8.97
N SER A 376 17.95 -19.22 9.04
CA SER A 376 18.57 -19.53 10.34
C SER A 376 19.17 -18.28 10.99
N PRO A 377 19.25 -18.20 12.33
CA PRO A 377 19.81 -17.03 13.03
C PRO A 377 21.24 -16.66 12.61
N ARG A 378 22.03 -17.64 12.18
CA ARG A 378 23.44 -17.46 11.77
C ARG A 378 23.65 -17.33 10.28
N GLU A 379 22.68 -17.70 9.47
CA GLU A 379 22.79 -17.66 8.01
C GLU A 379 22.98 -16.22 7.49
N GLY A 380 23.99 -15.99 6.68
CA GLY A 380 24.32 -14.64 6.17
C GLY A 380 25.03 -13.73 7.18
N LEU A 381 25.38 -14.22 8.37
CA LEU A 381 26.13 -13.49 9.40
C LEU A 381 27.57 -14.05 9.52
N GLU A 382 28.20 -14.31 8.38
CA GLU A 382 29.56 -14.93 8.32
C GLU A 382 30.64 -14.01 8.90
N LEU A 383 30.50 -12.71 8.83
CA LEU A 383 31.34 -11.76 9.53
C LEU A 383 30.98 -11.78 11.02
N SER A 384 31.98 -11.87 11.88
CA SER A 384 31.78 -11.75 13.32
C SER A 384 31.02 -10.48 13.58
N THR A 385 29.76 -10.60 14.00
CA THR A 385 28.88 -9.46 14.29
C THR A 385 29.40 -8.57 15.42
N GLY A 386 30.53 -8.94 16.01
CA GLY A 386 31.14 -8.25 17.12
C GLY A 386 30.13 -8.08 18.25
N ASN A 387 30.01 -6.87 18.76
CA ASN A 387 29.03 -6.53 19.81
C ASN A 387 27.72 -5.95 19.23
N LEU A 388 27.31 -6.24 17.96
CA LEU A 388 26.06 -5.79 17.35
C LEU A 388 24.88 -6.55 17.99
N ALA A 389 23.86 -5.84 18.43
CA ALA A 389 22.62 -6.46 18.88
C ALA A 389 21.84 -6.98 17.64
N VAL A 390 21.66 -8.30 17.58
CA VAL A 390 20.94 -8.97 16.49
C VAL A 390 19.73 -9.69 17.08
N TYR A 391 18.56 -9.36 16.56
CA TYR A 391 17.29 -10.02 16.86
C TYR A 391 16.86 -10.82 15.64
N HIS A 392 16.25 -11.97 15.85
CA HIS A 392 15.86 -12.87 14.77
C HIS A 392 14.36 -13.16 14.82
N ILE A 393 13.71 -13.03 13.68
CA ILE A 393 12.32 -13.43 13.47
C ILE A 393 12.34 -14.76 12.71
N ASN A 394 11.88 -15.84 13.36
CA ASN A 394 11.96 -17.18 12.81
C ASN A 394 10.98 -17.41 11.65
N ASP A 395 11.35 -18.26 10.69
CA ASP A 395 10.54 -18.65 9.54
C ASP A 395 9.24 -19.35 9.94
N ASP A 396 9.23 -20.15 11.03
CA ASP A 396 8.03 -20.87 11.49
C ASP A 396 6.91 -19.89 11.83
N VAL A 397 7.26 -18.77 12.50
CA VAL A 397 6.31 -17.68 12.79
C VAL A 397 5.86 -17.01 11.48
N ALA A 398 6.79 -16.87 10.52
CA ALA A 398 6.49 -16.34 9.21
C ALA A 398 5.48 -17.20 8.47
N TRP A 399 5.70 -18.51 8.43
CA TRP A 399 4.83 -19.44 7.70
C TRP A 399 3.45 -19.59 8.33
N GLU A 400 3.31 -19.59 9.65
CA GLU A 400 2.01 -19.57 10.30
C GLU A 400 1.25 -18.26 10.05
N LEU A 401 1.93 -17.13 10.10
CA LEU A 401 1.35 -15.83 9.76
C LEU A 401 0.96 -15.76 8.28
N VAL A 402 1.76 -16.34 7.39
CA VAL A 402 1.53 -16.39 5.94
C VAL A 402 0.41 -17.37 5.59
N LYS A 403 0.34 -18.55 6.22
CA LYS A 403 -0.78 -19.48 6.05
C LYS A 403 -2.11 -18.89 6.52
N GLN A 404 -2.11 -18.14 7.63
CA GLN A 404 -3.30 -17.41 8.08
C GLN A 404 -3.69 -16.26 7.12
N ILE A 405 -2.80 -15.89 6.21
CA ILE A 405 -3.03 -14.89 5.15
C ILE A 405 -3.76 -15.51 3.94
N GLY A 406 -3.92 -16.84 3.87
CA GLY A 406 -4.60 -17.50 2.74
C GLY A 406 -3.80 -17.42 1.42
N LEU A 407 -2.49 -17.16 1.48
CA LEU A 407 -1.61 -17.02 0.31
C LEU A 407 -1.04 -18.34 -0.22
N ILE A 408 -1.37 -19.44 0.44
CA ILE A 408 -1.00 -20.80 0.00
C ILE A 408 -2.28 -21.63 0.07
N GLU A 409 -2.97 -21.74 -1.06
CA GLU A 409 -3.83 -22.91 -1.30
C GLU A 409 -2.91 -24.13 -1.43
N THR A 410 -3.13 -25.11 -0.55
CA THR A 410 -2.50 -26.44 -0.62
C THR A 410 -2.98 -27.19 -1.85
#